data_74ff68549fd5bff09be6cbc52d734f10
#
_entry.id   74ff68549fd5bff09be6cbc52d734f10
#
_cell.length_a   1.000
_cell.length_b   1.000
_cell.length_c   1.000
_cell.angle_alpha   90.00
_cell.angle_beta   90.00
_cell.angle_gamma   90.00
#
_symmetry.space_group_name_H-M   'P 1'
#
loop_
_entity.id
_entity.type
_entity.pdbx_description
1 polymer ?
#
loop_
_entity_poly.entity_id
_entity_poly.type
_entity_poly.pdbx_seq_one_letter_code
_entity_poly.pdbx_strand_id
1 'polypeptide(L)'
;MPMRWIILSVLFFARTVMAIQFQSVAALSPFIMDSLAITLTEIGLLIGLYSGPGIIVAIAGGTVASWFGDKRTVIASLMLMVAGAVIFTSATTLGWAVAGRIVSGVGGLVLNVLMTKMVIDWFAERNVSTALAIFISSWPVGIALGLLILPALAASANLQTAWLALTILTVVALLLFTFVYQTPEGAKSDDTRIRITTLPWTPLAFAAVLWGLYNSAFAMIFGFGTLVLGERGMTIAAASSAISFYIIAGAISIPVGGWLADRTGKANWVIFASLVGGMLVFPAVLYLPDSYIVAALIVGGLLAGLAPGPVVAMPGLILAPETRAFGTGVFYSIYYLQTMIAPALAGALADYMEDVSVAFLLGSGMMLLAIVAHWAFRQTASTQQVTGSRSGRGN
;
A
#
# COMPACT_ATOMS: atom_id res chain seq x y z
N MET A 1 -28.61 -2.08 13.30
CA MET A 1 -27.28 -2.73 13.15
C MET A 1 -26.55 -2.67 14.49
N PRO A 2 -25.85 -3.74 14.93
CA PRO A 2 -25.00 -3.62 16.13
C PRO A 2 -23.94 -2.54 15.92
N MET A 3 -23.65 -1.73 16.96
CA MET A 3 -22.74 -0.57 16.92
C MET A 3 -21.39 -0.90 16.24
N ARG A 4 -20.82 -2.08 16.52
CA ARG A 4 -19.53 -2.52 15.94
C ARG A 4 -19.49 -2.51 14.39
N TRP A 5 -20.61 -2.83 13.72
CA TRP A 5 -20.67 -2.81 12.26
C TRP A 5 -20.77 -1.39 11.69
N ILE A 6 -21.43 -0.47 12.43
CA ILE A 6 -21.44 0.96 12.10
C ILE A 6 -20.02 1.52 12.22
N ILE A 7 -19.32 1.19 13.30
CA ILE A 7 -17.92 1.59 13.49
C ILE A 7 -17.03 1.02 12.36
N LEU A 8 -17.18 -0.26 12.02
CA LEU A 8 -16.44 -0.86 10.91
C LEU A 8 -16.70 -0.11 9.59
N SER A 9 -17.94 0.28 9.31
CA SER A 9 -18.27 1.04 8.10
C SER A 9 -17.60 2.41 8.09
N VAL A 10 -17.53 3.10 9.22
CA VAL A 10 -16.82 4.39 9.33
C VAL A 10 -15.31 4.23 9.14
N LEU A 11 -14.71 3.20 9.77
CA LEU A 11 -13.29 2.89 9.59
C LEU A 11 -12.97 2.48 8.15
N PHE A 12 -13.83 1.66 7.54
CA PHE A 12 -13.72 1.29 6.13
C PHE A 12 -13.75 2.52 5.22
N PHE A 13 -14.71 3.41 5.42
CA PHE A 13 -14.85 4.63 4.63
C PHE A 13 -13.63 5.54 4.79
N ALA A 14 -13.18 5.81 6.02
CA ALA A 14 -12.03 6.66 6.26
C ALA A 14 -10.74 6.09 5.61
N ARG A 15 -10.55 4.76 5.66
CA ARG A 15 -9.42 4.11 5.01
C ARG A 15 -9.55 4.10 3.48
N THR A 16 -10.75 3.97 2.95
CA THR A 16 -11.02 4.13 1.51
C THR A 16 -10.62 5.52 1.04
N VAL A 17 -11.01 6.57 1.77
CA VAL A 17 -10.64 7.96 1.45
C VAL A 17 -9.13 8.16 1.51
N MET A 18 -8.46 7.56 2.51
CA MET A 18 -7.00 7.56 2.61
C MET A 18 -6.37 6.92 1.35
N ALA A 19 -6.90 5.80 0.88
CA ALA A 19 -6.39 5.11 -0.30
C ALA A 19 -6.65 5.91 -1.59
N ILE A 20 -7.79 6.62 -1.70
CA ILE A 20 -8.04 7.57 -2.80
C ILE A 20 -7.00 8.69 -2.77
N GLN A 21 -6.70 9.25 -1.59
CA GLN A 21 -5.70 10.32 -1.45
C GLN A 21 -4.29 9.80 -1.76
N PHE A 22 -3.94 8.60 -1.33
CA PHE A 22 -2.70 7.94 -1.72
C PHE A 22 -2.56 7.87 -3.24
N GLN A 23 -3.60 7.41 -3.93
CA GLN A 23 -3.63 7.20 -5.38
C GLN A 23 -3.74 8.50 -6.19
N SER A 24 -4.18 9.61 -5.59
CA SER A 24 -4.57 10.84 -6.30
C SER A 24 -3.50 11.40 -7.23
N VAL A 25 -2.23 11.42 -6.83
CA VAL A 25 -1.14 11.95 -7.68
C VAL A 25 -0.91 11.04 -8.88
N ALA A 26 -0.89 9.74 -8.69
CA ALA A 26 -0.73 8.79 -9.80
C ALA A 26 -1.92 8.83 -10.77
N ALA A 27 -3.16 8.93 -10.25
CA ALA A 27 -4.36 9.02 -11.06
C ALA A 27 -4.44 10.32 -11.87
N LEU A 28 -3.94 11.42 -11.31
CA LEU A 28 -3.98 12.76 -11.91
C LEU A 28 -2.64 13.16 -12.54
N SER A 29 -1.67 12.25 -12.66
CA SER A 29 -0.31 12.56 -13.10
C SER A 29 -0.25 13.36 -14.42
N PRO A 30 -1.01 13.04 -15.49
CA PRO A 30 -0.96 13.85 -16.72
C PRO A 30 -1.38 15.30 -16.50
N PHE A 31 -2.43 15.52 -15.71
CA PHE A 31 -2.95 16.86 -15.40
C PHE A 31 -2.00 17.66 -14.49
N ILE A 32 -1.34 16.99 -13.53
CA ILE A 32 -0.38 17.61 -12.61
C ILE A 32 0.88 18.01 -13.37
N MET A 33 1.39 17.13 -14.24
CA MET A 33 2.57 17.40 -15.07
C MET A 33 2.35 18.62 -15.95
N ASP A 34 1.20 18.72 -16.59
CA ASP A 34 0.84 19.86 -17.42
C ASP A 34 0.70 21.16 -16.59
N SER A 35 0.01 21.11 -15.43
CA SER A 35 -0.26 22.30 -14.62
C SER A 35 0.96 22.86 -13.89
N LEU A 36 1.89 22.01 -13.45
CA LEU A 36 3.10 22.40 -12.72
C LEU A 36 4.38 22.40 -13.57
N ALA A 37 4.28 21.99 -14.84
CA ALA A 37 5.40 21.83 -15.77
C ALA A 37 6.54 20.96 -15.18
N ILE A 38 6.15 19.83 -14.57
CA ILE A 38 7.07 18.89 -13.88
C ILE A 38 7.31 17.63 -14.71
N THR A 39 8.45 16.97 -14.42
CA THR A 39 8.94 15.78 -15.13
C THR A 39 8.34 14.49 -14.56
N LEU A 40 8.60 13.35 -15.22
CA LEU A 40 8.24 12.02 -14.70
C LEU A 40 8.98 11.68 -13.42
N THR A 41 10.24 12.15 -13.25
CA THR A 41 11.00 12.05 -12.00
C THR A 41 10.25 12.70 -10.85
N GLU A 42 9.76 13.91 -11.06
CA GLU A 42 9.08 14.71 -10.03
C GLU A 42 7.69 14.12 -9.70
N ILE A 43 6.97 13.59 -10.69
CA ILE A 43 5.73 12.81 -10.45
C ILE A 43 6.04 11.55 -9.65
N GLY A 44 7.07 10.80 -10.02
CA GLY A 44 7.50 9.62 -9.27
C GLY A 44 7.86 9.94 -7.83
N LEU A 45 8.57 11.06 -7.61
CA LEU A 45 8.86 11.59 -6.27
C LEU A 45 7.56 11.88 -5.48
N LEU A 46 6.61 12.60 -6.08
CA LEU A 46 5.33 12.91 -5.44
C LEU A 46 4.51 11.65 -5.11
N ILE A 47 4.54 10.61 -5.96
CA ILE A 47 3.90 9.33 -5.68
C ILE A 47 4.55 8.67 -4.46
N GLY A 48 5.88 8.56 -4.45
CA GLY A 48 6.64 7.89 -3.39
C GLY A 48 6.60 8.58 -2.04
N LEU A 49 6.62 9.92 -2.01
CA LEU A 49 6.70 10.72 -0.79
C LEU A 49 5.52 10.52 0.17
N TYR A 50 4.38 10.06 -0.29
CA TYR A 50 3.29 9.69 0.62
C TYR A 50 3.69 8.54 1.55
N SER A 51 4.53 7.62 1.08
CA SER A 51 5.03 6.49 1.86
C SER A 51 6.20 6.86 2.78
N GLY A 52 6.91 7.97 2.49
CA GLY A 52 8.13 8.37 3.20
C GLY A 52 8.01 8.42 4.73
N PRO A 53 7.00 9.10 5.30
CA PRO A 53 6.80 9.11 6.74
C PRO A 53 6.63 7.73 7.37
N GLY A 54 6.17 6.74 6.60
CA GLY A 54 5.98 5.36 7.06
C GLY A 54 7.27 4.68 7.52
N ILE A 55 8.42 5.12 7.04
CA ILE A 55 9.73 4.61 7.47
C ILE A 55 9.90 4.78 9.00
N ILE A 56 9.46 5.92 9.53
CA ILE A 56 9.53 6.23 10.96
C ILE A 56 8.28 5.73 11.70
N VAL A 57 7.09 5.96 11.13
CA VAL A 57 5.80 5.63 11.75
C VAL A 57 5.64 4.12 11.96
N ALA A 58 6.20 3.27 11.09
CA ALA A 58 6.12 1.83 11.23
C ALA A 58 6.79 1.33 12.53
N ILE A 59 7.84 1.99 12.98
CA ILE A 59 8.54 1.65 14.24
C ILE A 59 7.90 2.40 15.42
N ALA A 60 7.57 3.69 15.25
CA ALA A 60 7.14 4.58 16.33
C ALA A 60 5.61 4.67 16.52
N GLY A 61 4.81 4.21 15.56
CA GLY A 61 3.37 4.49 15.49
C GLY A 61 2.56 3.99 16.70
N GLY A 62 2.96 2.86 17.29
CA GLY A 62 2.35 2.35 18.53
C GLY A 62 2.59 3.24 19.74
N THR A 63 3.75 3.90 19.80
CA THR A 63 4.15 4.76 20.93
C THR A 63 3.37 6.08 20.95
N VAL A 64 3.12 6.68 19.78
CA VAL A 64 2.37 7.95 19.69
C VAL A 64 0.93 7.76 20.15
N ALA A 65 0.29 6.66 19.76
CA ALA A 65 -1.09 6.35 20.15
C ALA A 65 -1.23 6.07 21.66
N SER A 66 -0.21 5.51 22.31
CA SER A 66 -0.24 5.26 23.76
C SER A 66 -0.25 6.55 24.59
N TRP A 67 0.29 7.66 24.05
CA TRP A 67 0.33 8.95 24.76
C TRP A 67 -0.96 9.77 24.66
N PHE A 68 -1.59 9.78 23.48
CA PHE A 68 -2.72 10.68 23.18
C PHE A 68 -4.07 9.96 23.11
N GLY A 69 -4.07 8.64 23.09
CA GLY A 69 -5.24 7.79 22.86
C GLY A 69 -5.61 7.68 21.37
N ASP A 70 -6.08 6.51 20.98
CA ASP A 70 -6.31 6.13 19.57
C ASP A 70 -7.26 7.09 18.86
N LYS A 71 -8.42 7.43 19.45
CA LYS A 71 -9.42 8.32 18.81
C LYS A 71 -8.84 9.69 18.48
N ARG A 72 -8.14 10.32 19.45
CA ARG A 72 -7.56 11.67 19.24
C ARG A 72 -6.46 11.65 18.18
N THR A 73 -5.64 10.61 18.19
CA THR A 73 -4.56 10.45 17.21
C THR A 73 -5.11 10.25 15.79
N VAL A 74 -6.20 9.48 15.62
CA VAL A 74 -6.84 9.32 14.31
C VAL A 74 -7.51 10.62 13.84
N ILE A 75 -8.13 11.39 14.74
CA ILE A 75 -8.68 12.72 14.40
C ILE A 75 -7.55 13.65 13.92
N ALA A 76 -6.44 13.72 14.66
CA ALA A 76 -5.28 14.51 14.25
C ALA A 76 -4.70 14.03 12.90
N SER A 77 -4.66 12.72 12.66
CA SER A 77 -4.24 12.13 11.39
C SER A 77 -5.14 12.55 10.22
N LEU A 78 -6.46 12.50 10.40
CA LEU A 78 -7.42 12.97 9.39
C LEU A 78 -7.32 14.48 9.16
N MET A 79 -7.07 15.29 10.21
CA MET A 79 -6.80 16.72 10.05
C MET A 79 -5.53 16.99 9.26
N LEU A 80 -4.46 16.21 9.48
CA LEU A 80 -3.23 16.30 8.67
C LEU A 80 -3.52 15.93 7.20
N MET A 81 -4.34 14.90 6.96
CA MET A 81 -4.74 14.54 5.59
C MET A 81 -5.53 15.66 4.91
N VAL A 82 -6.45 16.32 5.62
CA VAL A 82 -7.17 17.50 5.09
C VAL A 82 -6.21 18.64 4.82
N ALA A 83 -5.33 18.98 5.78
CA ALA A 83 -4.35 20.05 5.60
C ALA A 83 -3.42 19.77 4.41
N GLY A 84 -2.90 18.54 4.28
CA GLY A 84 -2.07 18.14 3.15
C GLY A 84 -2.81 18.20 1.81
N ALA A 85 -4.10 17.83 1.77
CA ALA A 85 -4.93 17.97 0.58
C ALA A 85 -5.13 19.44 0.20
N VAL A 86 -5.41 20.32 1.16
CA VAL A 86 -5.54 21.77 0.94
C VAL A 86 -4.23 22.37 0.43
N ILE A 87 -3.09 22.03 1.05
CA ILE A 87 -1.77 22.49 0.60
C ILE A 87 -1.52 22.05 -0.86
N PHE A 88 -1.82 20.79 -1.18
CA PHE A 88 -1.62 20.27 -2.54
C PHE A 88 -2.57 20.94 -3.55
N THR A 89 -3.83 21.15 -3.19
CA THR A 89 -4.82 21.84 -4.06
C THR A 89 -4.40 23.26 -4.41
N SER A 90 -3.73 23.94 -3.49
CA SER A 90 -3.22 25.31 -3.68
C SER A 90 -1.77 25.36 -4.21
N ALA A 91 -1.18 24.20 -4.52
CA ALA A 91 0.20 24.13 -4.96
C ALA A 91 0.38 24.75 -6.36
N THR A 92 1.25 25.75 -6.44
CA THR A 92 1.71 26.40 -7.69
C THR A 92 3.15 26.03 -8.03
N THR A 93 3.82 25.31 -7.16
CA THR A 93 5.21 24.85 -7.32
C THR A 93 5.36 23.43 -6.80
N LEU A 94 6.38 22.72 -7.29
CA LEU A 94 6.75 21.39 -6.81
C LEU A 94 6.95 21.36 -5.27
N GLY A 95 7.57 22.39 -4.69
CA GLY A 95 7.84 22.45 -3.25
C GLY A 95 6.56 22.41 -2.40
N TRP A 96 5.51 23.12 -2.80
CA TRP A 96 4.19 23.07 -2.15
C TRP A 96 3.51 21.72 -2.34
N ALA A 97 3.61 21.11 -3.53
CA ALA A 97 3.10 19.78 -3.79
C ALA A 97 3.79 18.72 -2.91
N VAL A 98 5.12 18.79 -2.77
CA VAL A 98 5.92 17.94 -1.88
C VAL A 98 5.47 18.09 -0.42
N ALA A 99 5.32 19.33 0.07
CA ALA A 99 4.85 19.59 1.43
C ALA A 99 3.46 18.97 1.68
N GLY A 100 2.52 19.17 0.75
CA GLY A 100 1.19 18.58 0.81
C GLY A 100 1.21 17.05 0.88
N ARG A 101 2.09 16.40 0.07
CA ARG A 101 2.25 14.94 0.07
C ARG A 101 2.81 14.39 1.37
N ILE A 102 3.85 15.03 1.92
CA ILE A 102 4.46 14.61 3.20
C ILE A 102 3.44 14.76 4.33
N VAL A 103 2.75 15.90 4.43
CA VAL A 103 1.73 16.15 5.47
C VAL A 103 0.59 15.13 5.38
N SER A 104 0.07 14.87 4.15
CA SER A 104 -0.94 13.84 3.92
C SER A 104 -0.44 12.45 4.29
N GLY A 105 0.82 12.14 3.95
CA GLY A 105 1.45 10.85 4.22
C GLY A 105 1.60 10.58 5.72
N VAL A 106 2.04 11.57 6.51
CA VAL A 106 2.10 11.46 7.98
C VAL A 106 0.73 11.08 8.53
N GLY A 107 -0.32 11.83 8.15
CA GLY A 107 -1.68 11.54 8.61
C GLY A 107 -2.16 10.17 8.16
N GLY A 108 -2.04 9.84 6.87
CA GLY A 108 -2.54 8.59 6.32
C GLY A 108 -1.89 7.34 6.91
N LEU A 109 -0.57 7.36 7.13
CA LEU A 109 0.15 6.18 7.62
C LEU A 109 -0.08 5.93 9.11
N VAL A 110 -0.13 6.98 9.95
CA VAL A 110 -0.53 6.85 11.36
C VAL A 110 -1.96 6.30 11.46
N LEU A 111 -2.88 6.87 10.69
CA LEU A 111 -4.27 6.43 10.62
C LEU A 111 -4.40 4.96 10.23
N ASN A 112 -3.65 4.49 9.23
CA ASN A 112 -3.69 3.10 8.76
C ASN A 112 -3.34 2.09 9.86
N VAL A 113 -2.30 2.38 10.64
CA VAL A 113 -1.87 1.53 11.76
C VAL A 113 -2.93 1.49 12.85
N LEU A 114 -3.43 2.65 13.28
CA LEU A 114 -4.37 2.74 14.39
C LEU A 114 -5.75 2.19 14.07
N MET A 115 -6.26 2.41 12.85
CA MET A 115 -7.55 1.86 12.46
C MET A 115 -7.55 0.34 12.42
N THR A 116 -6.43 -0.30 12.06
CA THR A 116 -6.30 -1.76 12.14
C THR A 116 -6.45 -2.26 13.58
N LYS A 117 -5.79 -1.59 14.54
CA LYS A 117 -5.96 -1.88 15.97
C LYS A 117 -7.40 -1.66 16.42
N MET A 118 -8.03 -0.55 16.04
CA MET A 118 -9.42 -0.24 16.39
C MET A 118 -10.41 -1.31 15.91
N VAL A 119 -10.21 -1.88 14.72
CA VAL A 119 -11.03 -3.01 14.24
C VAL A 119 -10.85 -4.22 15.15
N ILE A 120 -9.61 -4.55 15.52
CA ILE A 120 -9.32 -5.66 16.43
C ILE A 120 -10.02 -5.43 17.79
N ASP A 121 -9.90 -4.24 18.37
CA ASP A 121 -10.48 -3.91 19.67
C ASP A 121 -12.02 -4.04 19.65
N TRP A 122 -12.70 -3.57 18.60
CA TRP A 122 -14.16 -3.65 18.46
C TRP A 122 -14.71 -5.05 18.19
N PHE A 123 -13.88 -5.94 17.66
CA PHE A 123 -14.27 -7.30 17.28
C PHE A 123 -13.54 -8.39 18.07
N ALA A 124 -12.82 -8.03 19.14
CA ALA A 124 -11.99 -8.94 19.94
C ALA A 124 -12.72 -10.22 20.37
N GLU A 125 -14.00 -10.10 20.75
CA GLU A 125 -14.79 -11.22 21.23
C GLU A 125 -15.40 -12.08 20.11
N ARG A 126 -15.59 -11.52 18.90
CA ARG A 126 -16.31 -12.22 17.81
C ARG A 126 -16.06 -11.60 16.43
N ASN A 127 -15.79 -12.46 15.45
CA ASN A 127 -15.71 -12.13 14.02
C ASN A 127 -14.53 -11.22 13.64
N VAL A 128 -13.40 -11.24 14.37
CA VAL A 128 -12.21 -10.41 14.10
C VAL A 128 -11.69 -10.62 12.66
N SER A 129 -11.55 -11.88 12.23
CA SER A 129 -11.02 -12.20 10.89
C SER A 129 -11.91 -11.65 9.78
N THR A 130 -13.24 -11.76 9.93
CA THR A 130 -14.19 -11.21 8.95
C THR A 130 -14.13 -9.68 8.91
N ALA A 131 -14.08 -9.03 10.08
CA ALA A 131 -14.00 -7.58 10.17
C ALA A 131 -12.71 -7.05 9.56
N LEU A 132 -11.57 -7.70 9.84
CA LEU A 132 -10.29 -7.34 9.24
C LEU A 132 -10.27 -7.56 7.73
N ALA A 133 -10.84 -8.65 7.22
CA ALA A 133 -10.93 -8.90 5.79
C ALA A 133 -11.72 -7.79 5.07
N ILE A 134 -12.89 -7.40 5.63
CA ILE A 134 -13.67 -6.27 5.13
C ILE A 134 -12.85 -4.98 5.20
N PHE A 135 -12.24 -4.69 6.34
CA PHE A 135 -11.45 -3.47 6.52
C PHE A 135 -10.27 -3.38 5.55
N ILE A 136 -9.53 -4.48 5.35
CA ILE A 136 -8.37 -4.52 4.45
C ILE A 136 -8.78 -4.29 3.00
N SER A 137 -9.97 -4.76 2.58
CA SER A 137 -10.46 -4.54 1.22
C SER A 137 -10.75 -3.07 0.89
N SER A 138 -10.87 -2.19 1.90
CA SER A 138 -11.03 -0.74 1.69
C SER A 138 -9.85 -0.10 0.93
N TRP A 139 -8.64 -0.66 1.07
CA TRP A 139 -7.44 -0.13 0.40
C TRP A 139 -7.51 -0.29 -1.13
N PRO A 140 -7.63 -1.50 -1.70
CA PRO A 140 -7.75 -1.65 -3.14
C PRO A 140 -9.03 -1.00 -3.70
N VAL A 141 -10.14 -0.98 -2.95
CA VAL A 141 -11.35 -0.26 -3.33
C VAL A 141 -11.07 1.24 -3.47
N GLY A 142 -10.38 1.85 -2.52
CA GLY A 142 -10.01 3.26 -2.59
C GLY A 142 -9.07 3.59 -3.76
N ILE A 143 -8.06 2.74 -4.02
CA ILE A 143 -7.18 2.90 -5.20
C ILE A 143 -7.99 2.85 -6.49
N ALA A 144 -8.86 1.85 -6.66
CA ALA A 144 -9.69 1.71 -7.85
C ALA A 144 -10.65 2.90 -8.03
N LEU A 145 -11.31 3.36 -6.96
CA LEU A 145 -12.17 4.54 -6.99
C LEU A 145 -11.39 5.81 -7.34
N GLY A 146 -10.16 5.97 -6.81
CA GLY A 146 -9.29 7.09 -7.15
C GLY A 146 -8.95 7.12 -8.65
N LEU A 147 -8.60 5.98 -9.23
CA LEU A 147 -8.32 5.85 -10.66
C LEU A 147 -9.55 6.07 -11.55
N LEU A 148 -10.73 5.68 -11.09
CA LEU A 148 -11.97 5.84 -11.87
C LEU A 148 -12.53 7.27 -11.79
N ILE A 149 -12.57 7.84 -10.59
CA ILE A 149 -13.32 9.09 -10.33
C ILE A 149 -12.46 10.33 -10.58
N LEU A 150 -11.21 10.36 -10.09
CA LEU A 150 -10.41 11.58 -10.13
C LEU A 150 -10.06 12.03 -11.55
N PRO A 151 -9.60 11.14 -12.48
CA PRO A 151 -9.35 11.56 -13.86
C PRO A 151 -10.61 11.98 -14.60
N ALA A 152 -11.75 11.31 -14.33
CA ALA A 152 -13.03 11.68 -14.92
C ALA A 152 -13.49 13.08 -14.48
N LEU A 153 -13.33 13.45 -13.21
CA LEU A 153 -13.60 14.79 -12.70
C LEU A 153 -12.64 15.84 -13.30
N ALA A 154 -11.34 15.51 -13.37
CA ALA A 154 -10.37 16.43 -13.96
C ALA A 154 -10.63 16.68 -15.45
N ALA A 155 -10.99 15.66 -16.21
CA ALA A 155 -11.28 15.76 -17.62
C ALA A 155 -12.60 16.49 -17.91
N SER A 156 -13.65 16.30 -17.08
CA SER A 156 -14.96 16.92 -17.27
C SER A 156 -15.04 18.36 -16.77
N ALA A 157 -14.20 18.75 -15.82
CA ALA A 157 -14.18 20.08 -15.24
C ALA A 157 -12.75 20.67 -15.27
N ASN A 158 -11.92 20.33 -14.28
CA ASN A 158 -10.50 20.69 -14.20
C ASN A 158 -9.81 19.96 -13.03
N LEU A 159 -8.48 20.06 -12.99
CA LEU A 159 -7.65 19.46 -11.93
C LEU A 159 -8.05 19.94 -10.52
N GLN A 160 -8.34 21.23 -10.37
CA GLN A 160 -8.71 21.81 -9.08
C GLN A 160 -10.02 21.23 -8.53
N THR A 161 -11.02 20.97 -9.41
CA THR A 161 -12.29 20.32 -9.02
C THR A 161 -12.05 18.92 -8.49
N ALA A 162 -11.17 18.12 -9.11
CA ALA A 162 -10.82 16.78 -8.63
C ALA A 162 -10.18 16.84 -7.24
N TRP A 163 -9.25 17.77 -6.99
CA TRP A 163 -8.63 17.98 -5.69
C TRP A 163 -9.60 18.49 -4.63
N LEU A 164 -10.50 19.41 -4.99
CA LEU A 164 -11.53 19.91 -4.08
C LEU A 164 -12.48 18.79 -3.66
N ALA A 165 -12.92 17.95 -4.62
CA ALA A 165 -13.77 16.80 -4.31
C ALA A 165 -13.08 15.83 -3.34
N LEU A 166 -11.78 15.54 -3.53
CA LEU A 166 -11.00 14.72 -2.62
C LEU A 166 -10.88 15.36 -1.23
N THR A 167 -10.64 16.67 -1.17
CA THR A 167 -10.56 17.41 0.09
C THR A 167 -11.88 17.35 0.85
N ILE A 168 -13.01 17.59 0.18
CA ILE A 168 -14.35 17.48 0.76
C ILE A 168 -14.59 16.06 1.28
N LEU A 169 -14.25 15.04 0.49
CA LEU A 169 -14.39 13.64 0.89
C LEU A 169 -13.58 13.33 2.15
N THR A 170 -12.36 13.89 2.27
CA THR A 170 -11.52 13.74 3.46
C THR A 170 -12.11 14.45 4.68
N VAL A 171 -12.70 15.62 4.49
CA VAL A 171 -13.44 16.34 5.56
C VAL A 171 -14.66 15.54 6.00
N VAL A 172 -15.41 14.94 5.08
CA VAL A 172 -16.54 14.06 5.41
C VAL A 172 -16.07 12.86 6.24
N ALA A 173 -14.94 12.24 5.88
CA ALA A 173 -14.36 11.14 6.66
C ALA A 173 -13.96 11.60 8.08
N LEU A 174 -13.36 12.79 8.22
CA LEU A 174 -13.01 13.39 9.50
C LEU A 174 -14.27 13.61 10.37
N LEU A 175 -15.31 14.18 9.82
CA LEU A 175 -16.56 14.46 10.55
C LEU A 175 -17.26 13.15 10.95
N LEU A 176 -17.43 12.21 10.02
CA LEU A 176 -18.04 10.92 10.31
C LEU A 176 -17.28 10.17 11.41
N PHE A 177 -15.94 10.12 11.32
CA PHE A 177 -15.13 9.48 12.34
C PHE A 177 -15.28 10.21 13.70
N THR A 178 -15.18 11.51 13.73
CA THR A 178 -15.24 12.31 14.96
C THR A 178 -16.54 12.11 15.72
N PHE A 179 -17.67 12.14 15.02
CA PHE A 179 -19.00 12.08 15.65
C PHE A 179 -19.52 10.66 15.86
N VAL A 180 -19.14 9.69 15.03
CA VAL A 180 -19.68 8.35 15.09
C VAL A 180 -18.79 7.39 15.87
N TYR A 181 -17.43 7.52 15.75
CA TYR A 181 -16.53 6.59 16.43
C TYR A 181 -16.57 6.75 17.95
N GLN A 182 -16.74 5.63 18.63
CA GLN A 182 -16.65 5.50 20.09
C GLN A 182 -15.53 4.53 20.45
N THR A 183 -14.82 4.78 21.54
CA THR A 183 -13.80 3.85 22.05
C THR A 183 -14.50 2.70 22.78
N PRO A 184 -14.18 1.43 22.50
CA PRO A 184 -14.78 0.30 23.21
C PRO A 184 -14.37 0.31 24.69
N GLU A 185 -15.29 -0.11 25.57
CA GLU A 185 -15.00 -0.26 27.00
C GLU A 185 -13.92 -1.34 27.19
N GLY A 186 -12.87 -1.02 27.95
CA GLY A 186 -11.77 -1.96 28.23
C GLY A 186 -10.65 -2.01 27.21
N ALA A 187 -10.61 -1.12 26.20
CA ALA A 187 -9.47 -0.98 25.32
C ALA A 187 -8.21 -0.64 26.13
N LYS A 188 -7.30 -1.62 26.24
CA LYS A 188 -6.03 -1.44 26.94
C LYS A 188 -5.06 -0.67 26.05
N SER A 189 -4.44 0.36 26.59
CA SER A 189 -3.21 0.93 26.05
C SER A 189 -2.12 -0.15 26.21
N ASP A 190 -1.67 -0.70 25.10
CA ASP A 190 -0.54 -1.62 25.12
C ASP A 190 0.72 -0.83 25.50
N ASP A 191 1.18 -1.02 26.73
CA ASP A 191 2.46 -0.52 27.23
C ASP A 191 3.57 -1.44 26.66
N THR A 192 3.73 -1.44 25.34
CA THR A 192 4.77 -2.19 24.65
C THR A 192 6.09 -1.49 24.86
N ARG A 193 6.76 -1.79 25.98
CA ARG A 193 8.20 -1.49 26.14
C ARG A 193 8.94 -2.23 25.04
N ILE A 194 9.48 -1.46 24.10
CA ILE A 194 10.31 -1.97 22.99
C ILE A 194 11.56 -2.62 23.61
N ARG A 195 11.57 -3.93 23.74
CA ARG A 195 12.79 -4.67 24.04
C ARG A 195 13.52 -4.89 22.71
N ILE A 196 14.62 -4.16 22.51
CA ILE A 196 15.57 -4.40 21.42
C ILE A 196 16.32 -5.69 21.80
N THR A 197 15.74 -6.84 21.41
CA THR A 197 16.38 -8.14 21.51
C THR A 197 16.99 -8.51 20.17
N THR A 198 17.81 -9.52 20.11
CA THR A 198 18.45 -9.99 18.89
C THR A 198 17.42 -10.46 17.86
N LEU A 199 17.25 -9.67 16.79
CA LEU A 199 16.39 -10.03 15.65
C LEU A 199 17.10 -11.00 14.70
N PRO A 200 16.38 -11.88 14.01
CA PRO A 200 16.88 -12.67 12.90
C PRO A 200 17.03 -11.79 11.65
N TRP A 201 18.03 -10.89 11.65
CA TRP A 201 18.18 -9.83 10.66
C TRP A 201 18.16 -10.32 9.22
N THR A 202 18.90 -11.41 8.92
CA THR A 202 19.04 -11.88 7.54
C THR A 202 17.72 -12.34 6.92
N PRO A 203 16.96 -13.29 7.48
CA PRO A 203 15.66 -13.65 6.90
C PRO A 203 14.63 -12.51 7.00
N LEU A 204 14.66 -11.69 8.05
CA LEU A 204 13.76 -10.54 8.17
C LEU A 204 14.02 -9.51 7.04
N ALA A 205 15.28 -9.23 6.73
CA ALA A 205 15.65 -8.35 5.63
C ALA A 205 15.15 -8.90 4.27
N PHE A 206 15.35 -10.19 3.99
CA PHE A 206 14.84 -10.79 2.75
C PHE A 206 13.32 -10.79 2.63
N ALA A 207 12.61 -11.04 3.73
CA ALA A 207 11.14 -10.94 3.76
C ALA A 207 10.68 -9.49 3.49
N ALA A 208 11.33 -8.51 4.12
CA ALA A 208 11.03 -7.09 3.96
C ALA A 208 11.35 -6.58 2.54
N VAL A 209 12.51 -7.00 2.00
CA VAL A 209 12.91 -6.66 0.62
C VAL A 209 11.93 -7.27 -0.38
N LEU A 210 11.54 -8.52 -0.22
CA LEU A 210 10.52 -9.16 -1.06
C LEU A 210 9.21 -8.37 -1.04
N TRP A 211 8.71 -8.01 0.16
CA TRP A 211 7.46 -7.27 0.29
C TRP A 211 7.54 -5.88 -0.33
N GLY A 212 8.66 -5.19 -0.14
CA GLY A 212 8.91 -3.88 -0.73
C GLY A 212 9.01 -3.93 -2.25
N LEU A 213 9.77 -4.88 -2.82
CA LEU A 213 9.91 -5.06 -4.27
C LEU A 213 8.57 -5.41 -4.93
N TYR A 214 7.79 -6.32 -4.30
CA TYR A 214 6.45 -6.66 -4.77
C TYR A 214 5.54 -5.43 -4.86
N ASN A 215 5.48 -4.62 -3.79
CA ASN A 215 4.64 -3.43 -3.76
C ASN A 215 5.19 -2.30 -4.65
N SER A 216 6.51 -2.19 -4.77
CA SER A 216 7.14 -1.24 -5.69
C SER A 216 6.82 -1.58 -7.14
N ALA A 217 6.87 -2.85 -7.52
CA ALA A 217 6.42 -3.30 -8.84
C ALA A 217 4.92 -3.03 -9.05
N PHE A 218 4.10 -3.29 -8.04
CA PHE A 218 2.68 -2.96 -8.08
C PHE A 218 2.46 -1.46 -8.29
N ALA A 219 3.29 -0.61 -7.65
CA ALA A 219 3.27 0.84 -7.81
C ALA A 219 3.59 1.28 -9.26
N MET A 220 4.37 0.51 -10.02
CA MET A 220 4.60 0.83 -11.43
C MET A 220 3.32 0.74 -12.26
N ILE A 221 2.45 -0.24 -11.98
CA ILE A 221 1.18 -0.39 -12.70
C ILE A 221 0.22 0.76 -12.36
N PHE A 222 -0.06 1.00 -11.09
CA PHE A 222 -1.03 2.06 -10.74
C PHE A 222 -0.45 3.47 -10.77
N GLY A 223 0.88 3.62 -10.72
CA GLY A 223 1.58 4.91 -10.77
C GLY A 223 1.81 5.41 -12.20
N PHE A 224 2.28 4.54 -13.06
CA PHE A 224 2.66 4.89 -14.44
C PHE A 224 1.74 4.26 -15.51
N GLY A 225 0.85 3.33 -15.13
CA GLY A 225 0.03 2.59 -16.09
C GLY A 225 -0.87 3.46 -16.96
N THR A 226 -1.41 4.54 -16.41
CA THR A 226 -2.21 5.49 -17.19
C THR A 226 -1.38 6.20 -18.25
N LEU A 227 -0.13 6.55 -17.96
CA LEU A 227 0.81 7.16 -18.90
C LEU A 227 1.23 6.16 -19.98
N VAL A 228 1.65 4.95 -19.58
CA VAL A 228 2.05 3.87 -20.50
C VAL A 228 0.93 3.50 -21.47
N LEU A 229 -0.31 3.37 -20.98
CA LEU A 229 -1.46 3.07 -21.84
C LEU A 229 -1.88 4.28 -22.69
N GLY A 230 -1.61 5.49 -22.22
CA GLY A 230 -1.79 6.73 -22.98
C GLY A 230 -0.87 6.78 -24.19
N GLU A 231 0.42 6.42 -24.08
CA GLU A 231 1.35 6.29 -25.22
C GLU A 231 0.90 5.22 -26.23
N ARG A 232 0.15 4.23 -25.80
CA ARG A 232 -0.49 3.24 -26.67
C ARG A 232 -1.81 3.72 -27.30
N GLY A 233 -2.15 5.03 -27.17
CA GLY A 233 -3.31 5.64 -27.78
C GLY A 233 -4.62 5.54 -26.99
N MET A 234 -4.58 5.02 -25.75
CA MET A 234 -5.78 5.01 -24.90
C MET A 234 -6.05 6.41 -24.33
N THR A 235 -7.32 6.78 -24.23
CA THR A 235 -7.69 7.98 -23.44
C THR A 235 -7.36 7.79 -21.97
N ILE A 236 -7.10 8.88 -21.25
CA ILE A 236 -6.77 8.84 -19.80
C ILE A 236 -7.86 8.07 -19.03
N ALA A 237 -9.13 8.28 -19.36
CA ALA A 237 -10.24 7.58 -18.71
C ALA A 237 -10.24 6.07 -18.99
N ALA A 238 -9.99 5.65 -20.25
CA ALA A 238 -9.91 4.24 -20.62
C ALA A 238 -8.71 3.56 -19.96
N ALA A 239 -7.53 4.21 -19.98
CA ALA A 239 -6.32 3.73 -19.36
C ALA A 239 -6.50 3.55 -17.84
N SER A 240 -7.03 4.56 -17.15
CA SER A 240 -7.29 4.49 -15.70
C SER A 240 -8.31 3.41 -15.35
N SER A 241 -9.35 3.22 -16.18
CA SER A 241 -10.32 2.13 -16.00
C SER A 241 -9.66 0.76 -16.16
N ALA A 242 -8.82 0.59 -17.18
CA ALA A 242 -8.09 -0.66 -17.40
C ALA A 242 -7.17 -1.02 -16.21
N ILE A 243 -6.44 -0.04 -15.67
CA ILE A 243 -5.63 -0.24 -14.46
C ILE A 243 -6.51 -0.58 -13.23
N SER A 244 -7.69 0.02 -13.12
CA SER A 244 -8.64 -0.29 -12.04
C SER A 244 -9.08 -1.75 -12.06
N PHE A 245 -9.24 -2.38 -13.24
CA PHE A 245 -9.55 -3.81 -13.34
C PHE A 245 -8.41 -4.69 -12.78
N TYR A 246 -7.15 -4.33 -13.01
CA TYR A 246 -6.01 -5.01 -12.39
C TYR A 246 -6.09 -4.97 -10.85
N ILE A 247 -6.36 -3.78 -10.29
CA ILE A 247 -6.45 -3.57 -8.84
C ILE A 247 -7.61 -4.37 -8.25
N ILE A 248 -8.79 -4.33 -8.87
CA ILE A 248 -9.98 -5.06 -8.42
C ILE A 248 -9.75 -6.58 -8.48
N ALA A 249 -9.20 -7.07 -9.60
CA ALA A 249 -8.86 -8.48 -9.76
C ALA A 249 -7.88 -8.95 -8.68
N GLY A 250 -6.84 -8.16 -8.40
CA GLY A 250 -5.90 -8.41 -7.31
C GLY A 250 -6.58 -8.46 -5.94
N ALA A 251 -7.47 -7.50 -5.66
CA ALA A 251 -8.21 -7.45 -4.40
C ALA A 251 -9.05 -8.70 -4.14
N ILE A 252 -9.73 -9.21 -5.19
CA ILE A 252 -10.51 -10.46 -5.12
C ILE A 252 -9.58 -11.66 -4.86
N SER A 253 -8.39 -11.65 -5.42
CA SER A 253 -7.44 -12.76 -5.34
C SER A 253 -6.67 -12.83 -4.01
N ILE A 254 -6.53 -11.74 -3.25
CA ILE A 254 -5.81 -11.71 -1.97
C ILE A 254 -6.33 -12.78 -0.98
N PRO A 255 -7.63 -12.86 -0.66
CA PRO A 255 -8.13 -13.90 0.25
C PRO A 255 -8.00 -15.32 -0.33
N VAL A 256 -8.08 -15.47 -1.65
CA VAL A 256 -7.89 -16.76 -2.33
C VAL A 256 -6.46 -17.26 -2.15
N GLY A 257 -5.47 -16.37 -2.27
CA GLY A 257 -4.05 -16.70 -2.08
C GLY A 257 -3.76 -17.19 -0.66
N GLY A 258 -4.28 -16.50 0.36
CA GLY A 258 -4.16 -16.93 1.76
C GLY A 258 -4.82 -18.29 1.99
N TRP A 259 -6.06 -18.48 1.55
CA TRP A 259 -6.77 -19.73 1.67
C TRP A 259 -6.05 -20.90 0.96
N LEU A 260 -5.52 -20.65 -0.26
CA LEU A 260 -4.78 -21.66 -1.02
C LEU A 260 -3.47 -22.07 -0.30
N ALA A 261 -2.75 -21.09 0.25
CA ALA A 261 -1.54 -21.34 1.04
C ALA A 261 -1.82 -22.20 2.27
N ASP A 262 -2.85 -21.86 3.04
CA ASP A 262 -3.24 -22.58 4.26
C ASP A 262 -3.75 -24.00 3.95
N ARG A 263 -4.63 -24.14 2.94
CA ARG A 263 -5.23 -25.43 2.59
C ARG A 263 -4.23 -26.42 2.01
N THR A 264 -3.27 -25.93 1.22
CA THR A 264 -2.28 -26.80 0.56
C THR A 264 -1.02 -27.00 1.36
N GLY A 265 -0.74 -26.15 2.36
CA GLY A 265 0.55 -26.09 3.07
C GLY A 265 1.72 -25.66 2.17
N LYS A 266 1.42 -25.14 0.96
CA LYS A 266 2.42 -24.81 -0.06
C LYS A 266 2.55 -23.31 -0.29
N ALA A 267 2.60 -22.50 0.79
CA ALA A 267 2.71 -21.05 0.73
C ALA A 267 3.83 -20.56 -0.22
N ASN A 268 4.97 -21.24 -0.23
CA ASN A 268 6.10 -20.91 -1.11
C ASN A 268 5.76 -21.01 -2.61
N TRP A 269 4.96 -21.99 -3.01
CA TRP A 269 4.52 -22.11 -4.41
C TRP A 269 3.49 -21.06 -4.78
N VAL A 270 2.59 -20.69 -3.86
CA VAL A 270 1.62 -19.62 -4.06
C VAL A 270 2.33 -18.28 -4.26
N ILE A 271 3.33 -17.98 -3.42
CA ILE A 271 4.16 -16.77 -3.55
C ILE A 271 4.89 -16.79 -4.91
N PHE A 272 5.56 -17.88 -5.24
CA PHE A 272 6.33 -18.00 -6.49
C PHE A 272 5.44 -17.81 -7.72
N ALA A 273 4.30 -18.50 -7.79
CA ALA A 273 3.35 -18.36 -8.90
C ALA A 273 2.82 -16.92 -9.04
N SER A 274 2.55 -16.26 -7.91
CA SER A 274 2.10 -14.87 -7.87
C SER A 274 3.18 -13.91 -8.40
N LEU A 275 4.44 -14.08 -7.97
CA LEU A 275 5.54 -13.24 -8.41
C LEU A 275 5.82 -13.42 -9.91
N VAL A 276 5.79 -14.66 -10.41
CA VAL A 276 5.94 -14.95 -11.85
C VAL A 276 4.77 -14.34 -12.65
N GLY A 277 3.53 -14.54 -12.20
CA GLY A 277 2.36 -13.96 -12.85
C GLY A 277 2.40 -12.43 -12.87
N GLY A 278 2.78 -11.81 -11.72
CA GLY A 278 2.99 -10.38 -11.62
C GLY A 278 4.13 -9.87 -12.52
N MET A 279 5.23 -10.63 -12.65
CA MET A 279 6.33 -10.30 -13.56
C MET A 279 5.88 -10.27 -15.04
N LEU A 280 5.06 -11.23 -15.43
CA LEU A 280 4.64 -11.38 -16.84
C LEU A 280 3.60 -10.36 -17.29
N VAL A 281 2.86 -9.73 -16.38
CA VAL A 281 1.85 -8.72 -16.76
C VAL A 281 2.49 -7.49 -17.41
N PHE A 282 3.69 -7.09 -16.98
CA PHE A 282 4.37 -5.91 -17.51
C PHE A 282 4.69 -6.04 -19.00
N PRO A 283 5.46 -7.05 -19.44
CA PRO A 283 5.71 -7.24 -20.87
C PRO A 283 4.42 -7.57 -21.64
N ALA A 284 3.45 -8.24 -21.02
CA ALA A 284 2.17 -8.47 -21.67
C ALA A 284 1.45 -7.15 -22.02
N VAL A 285 1.41 -6.19 -21.11
CA VAL A 285 0.82 -4.87 -21.38
C VAL A 285 1.62 -4.09 -22.41
N LEU A 286 2.95 -4.22 -22.45
CA LEU A 286 3.79 -3.49 -23.41
C LEU A 286 3.72 -4.04 -24.83
N TYR A 287 3.62 -5.36 -24.99
CA TYR A 287 3.88 -6.01 -26.29
C TYR A 287 2.68 -6.77 -26.88
N LEU A 288 1.62 -7.06 -26.09
CA LEU A 288 0.42 -7.68 -26.66
C LEU A 288 -0.40 -6.69 -27.50
N PRO A 289 -1.17 -7.17 -28.48
CA PRO A 289 -2.14 -6.34 -29.18
C PRO A 289 -3.15 -5.69 -28.22
N ASP A 290 -3.63 -4.49 -28.55
CA ASP A 290 -4.47 -3.67 -27.67
C ASP A 290 -5.75 -4.38 -27.19
N SER A 291 -6.31 -5.25 -28.04
CA SER A 291 -7.49 -6.08 -27.68
C SER A 291 -7.28 -7.02 -26.49
N TYR A 292 -6.03 -7.35 -26.15
CA TYR A 292 -5.69 -8.26 -25.06
C TYR A 292 -5.23 -7.55 -23.78
N ILE A 293 -4.98 -6.23 -23.80
CA ILE A 293 -4.42 -5.48 -22.66
C ILE A 293 -5.30 -5.63 -21.41
N VAL A 294 -6.61 -5.41 -21.54
CA VAL A 294 -7.52 -5.49 -20.39
C VAL A 294 -7.57 -6.90 -19.84
N ALA A 295 -7.58 -7.92 -20.69
CA ALA A 295 -7.53 -9.31 -20.27
C ALA A 295 -6.20 -9.63 -19.55
N ALA A 296 -5.06 -9.16 -20.08
CA ALA A 296 -3.75 -9.32 -19.44
C ALA A 296 -3.70 -8.65 -18.07
N LEU A 297 -4.27 -7.46 -17.91
CA LEU A 297 -4.37 -6.76 -16.64
C LEU A 297 -5.25 -7.52 -15.65
N ILE A 298 -6.42 -8.03 -16.05
CA ILE A 298 -7.29 -8.82 -15.16
C ILE A 298 -6.58 -10.10 -14.70
N VAL A 299 -6.02 -10.88 -15.64
CA VAL A 299 -5.29 -12.12 -15.32
C VAL A 299 -4.07 -11.84 -14.47
N GLY A 300 -3.29 -10.80 -14.83
CA GLY A 300 -2.14 -10.35 -14.06
C GLY A 300 -2.50 -9.94 -12.65
N GLY A 301 -3.60 -9.21 -12.45
CA GLY A 301 -4.13 -8.82 -11.15
C GLY A 301 -4.54 -10.04 -10.31
N LEU A 302 -5.26 -11.00 -10.91
CA LEU A 302 -5.64 -12.25 -10.23
C LEU A 302 -4.41 -13.04 -9.76
N LEU A 303 -3.38 -13.15 -10.58
CA LEU A 303 -2.15 -13.85 -10.23
C LEU A 303 -1.34 -13.08 -9.19
N ALA A 304 -1.12 -11.78 -9.39
CA ALA A 304 -0.38 -10.95 -8.46
C ALA A 304 -1.02 -10.90 -7.06
N GLY A 305 -2.35 -10.87 -6.97
CA GLY A 305 -3.07 -10.82 -5.70
C GLY A 305 -2.94 -12.07 -4.81
N LEU A 306 -2.32 -13.16 -5.26
CA LEU A 306 -2.16 -14.36 -4.45
C LEU A 306 -1.07 -14.24 -3.37
N ALA A 307 -0.04 -13.39 -3.56
CA ALA A 307 1.12 -13.32 -2.66
C ALA A 307 0.90 -12.56 -1.34
N PRO A 308 0.10 -11.48 -1.25
CA PRO A 308 0.07 -10.60 -0.08
C PRO A 308 -0.16 -11.32 1.25
N GLY A 309 -1.14 -12.22 1.32
CA GLY A 309 -1.44 -12.97 2.55
C GLY A 309 -0.24 -13.76 3.07
N PRO A 310 0.28 -14.71 2.28
CA PRO A 310 1.44 -15.51 2.66
C PRO A 310 2.71 -14.69 2.94
N VAL A 311 2.98 -13.61 2.20
CA VAL A 311 4.18 -12.78 2.39
C VAL A 311 4.12 -11.99 3.68
N VAL A 312 2.98 -11.36 3.99
CA VAL A 312 2.80 -10.60 5.24
C VAL A 312 2.84 -11.51 6.47
N ALA A 313 2.56 -12.80 6.32
CA ALA A 313 2.71 -13.78 7.39
C ALA A 313 4.17 -14.18 7.69
N MET A 314 5.12 -13.94 6.75
CA MET A 314 6.53 -14.39 6.88
C MET A 314 7.23 -13.88 8.15
N PRO A 315 7.11 -12.62 8.60
CA PRO A 315 7.69 -12.17 9.85
C PRO A 315 7.23 -13.01 11.05
N GLY A 316 5.96 -13.43 11.07
CA GLY A 316 5.41 -14.28 12.14
C GLY A 316 6.04 -15.66 12.24
N LEU A 317 6.67 -16.16 11.14
CA LEU A 317 7.35 -17.46 11.12
C LEU A 317 8.76 -17.43 11.73
N ILE A 318 9.38 -16.25 11.79
CA ILE A 318 10.80 -16.08 12.19
C ILE A 318 10.98 -15.25 13.45
N LEU A 319 9.97 -14.45 13.85
CA LEU A 319 10.04 -13.57 15.01
C LEU A 319 9.45 -14.25 16.25
N ALA A 320 10.21 -14.24 17.34
CA ALA A 320 9.72 -14.63 18.65
C ALA A 320 8.60 -13.66 19.12
N PRO A 321 7.66 -14.11 19.96
CA PRO A 321 6.55 -13.27 20.44
C PRO A 321 7.00 -11.91 21.00
N GLU A 322 8.12 -11.91 21.76
CA GLU A 322 8.66 -10.72 22.44
C GLU A 322 9.27 -9.70 21.48
N THR A 323 9.71 -10.13 20.29
CA THR A 323 10.35 -9.28 19.26
C THR A 323 9.42 -8.96 18.09
N ARG A 324 8.23 -9.56 18.06
CA ARG A 324 7.32 -9.52 16.91
C ARG A 324 6.90 -8.10 16.56
N ALA A 325 6.53 -7.29 17.53
CA ALA A 325 6.09 -5.91 17.28
C ALA A 325 7.21 -5.07 16.64
N PHE A 326 8.40 -5.09 17.23
CA PHE A 326 9.55 -4.34 16.72
C PHE A 326 10.02 -4.86 15.37
N GLY A 327 10.16 -6.19 15.22
CA GLY A 327 10.59 -6.80 13.95
C GLY A 327 9.60 -6.56 12.81
N THR A 328 8.30 -6.56 13.09
CA THR A 328 7.27 -6.18 12.10
C THR A 328 7.38 -4.69 11.74
N GLY A 329 7.68 -3.82 12.70
CA GLY A 329 7.98 -2.41 12.44
C GLY A 329 9.16 -2.24 11.46
N VAL A 330 10.26 -2.96 11.70
CA VAL A 330 11.42 -2.97 10.79
C VAL A 330 11.05 -3.48 9.40
N PHE A 331 10.28 -4.58 9.32
CA PHE A 331 9.78 -5.12 8.07
C PHE A 331 9.02 -4.07 7.24
N TYR A 332 8.09 -3.34 7.87
CA TYR A 332 7.33 -2.28 7.20
C TYR A 332 8.17 -1.02 6.92
N SER A 333 9.16 -0.68 7.75
CA SER A 333 10.06 0.45 7.47
C SER A 333 10.87 0.24 6.19
N ILE A 334 11.40 -0.98 5.99
CA ILE A 334 12.12 -1.36 4.76
C ILE A 334 11.17 -1.32 3.56
N TYR A 335 9.95 -1.81 3.71
CA TYR A 335 8.90 -1.71 2.69
C TYR A 335 8.59 -0.26 2.31
N TYR A 336 8.35 0.63 3.28
CA TYR A 336 8.06 2.04 3.00
C TYR A 336 9.23 2.76 2.34
N LEU A 337 10.47 2.44 2.71
CA LEU A 337 11.65 2.99 2.05
C LEU A 337 11.68 2.62 0.56
N GLN A 338 11.41 1.36 0.22
CA GLN A 338 11.40 0.91 -1.16
C GLN A 338 10.26 1.55 -1.96
N THR A 339 9.05 1.57 -1.40
CA THR A 339 7.88 2.19 -2.06
C THR A 339 7.97 3.71 -2.19
N MET A 340 8.80 4.37 -1.36
CA MET A 340 9.13 5.78 -1.51
C MET A 340 10.09 6.02 -2.67
N ILE A 341 11.14 5.20 -2.78
CA ILE A 341 12.22 5.41 -3.77
C ILE A 341 11.82 4.93 -5.17
N ALA A 342 11.11 3.81 -5.26
CA ALA A 342 10.88 3.11 -6.53
C ALA A 342 10.15 3.97 -7.58
N PRO A 343 9.08 4.73 -7.28
CA PRO A 343 8.42 5.58 -8.28
C PRO A 343 9.32 6.73 -8.77
N ALA A 344 10.12 7.32 -7.89
CA ALA A 344 11.07 8.37 -8.27
C ALA A 344 12.17 7.82 -9.20
N LEU A 345 12.69 6.62 -8.89
CA LEU A 345 13.66 5.94 -9.75
C LEU A 345 13.05 5.61 -11.11
N ALA A 346 11.82 5.12 -11.15
CA ALA A 346 11.12 4.82 -12.40
C ALA A 346 10.91 6.08 -13.25
N GLY A 347 10.50 7.19 -12.61
CA GLY A 347 10.35 8.47 -13.30
C GLY A 347 11.68 9.00 -13.84
N ALA A 348 12.78 8.92 -13.04
CA ALA A 348 14.09 9.34 -13.47
C ALA A 348 14.63 8.54 -14.68
N LEU A 349 14.41 7.21 -14.67
CA LEU A 349 14.78 6.36 -15.80
C LEU A 349 13.90 6.67 -17.02
N ALA A 350 12.62 6.92 -16.85
CA ALA A 350 11.71 7.27 -17.92
C ALA A 350 12.08 8.62 -18.57
N ASP A 351 12.41 9.64 -17.77
CA ASP A 351 12.91 10.93 -18.24
C ASP A 351 14.25 10.78 -19.02
N TYR A 352 15.18 9.98 -18.47
CA TYR A 352 16.49 9.76 -19.09
C TYR A 352 16.41 9.00 -20.43
N MET A 353 15.49 8.04 -20.53
CA MET A 353 15.28 7.22 -21.74
C MET A 353 14.23 7.81 -22.67
N GLU A 354 13.57 8.88 -22.30
CA GLU A 354 12.45 9.51 -23.02
C GLU A 354 11.32 8.49 -23.35
N ASP A 355 11.10 7.52 -22.45
CA ASP A 355 10.16 6.42 -22.64
C ASP A 355 9.55 5.98 -21.29
N VAL A 356 8.27 6.24 -21.09
CA VAL A 356 7.57 5.86 -19.84
C VAL A 356 7.42 4.35 -19.68
N SER A 357 7.53 3.56 -20.76
CA SER A 357 7.46 2.10 -20.74
C SER A 357 8.55 1.47 -19.87
N VAL A 358 9.66 2.18 -19.64
CA VAL A 358 10.76 1.77 -18.76
C VAL A 358 10.27 1.53 -17.32
N ALA A 359 9.27 2.26 -16.85
CA ALA A 359 8.67 2.01 -15.54
C ALA A 359 8.09 0.58 -15.44
N PHE A 360 7.51 0.07 -16.51
CA PHE A 360 6.98 -1.30 -16.57
C PHE A 360 8.10 -2.34 -16.65
N LEU A 361 9.16 -2.08 -17.41
CA LEU A 361 10.34 -2.96 -17.44
C LEU A 361 11.02 -3.04 -16.06
N LEU A 362 11.12 -1.89 -15.37
CA LEU A 362 11.59 -1.84 -13.98
C LEU A 362 10.67 -2.63 -13.03
N GLY A 363 9.36 -2.53 -13.18
CA GLY A 363 8.38 -3.32 -12.43
C GLY A 363 8.57 -4.83 -12.61
N SER A 364 8.79 -5.27 -13.86
CA SER A 364 9.12 -6.68 -14.17
C SER A 364 10.44 -7.11 -13.52
N GLY A 365 11.48 -6.28 -13.58
CA GLY A 365 12.76 -6.51 -12.89
C GLY A 365 12.63 -6.58 -11.37
N MET A 366 11.81 -5.73 -10.77
CA MET A 366 11.51 -5.78 -9.32
C MET A 366 10.84 -7.11 -8.92
N MET A 367 9.89 -7.62 -9.74
CA MET A 367 9.28 -8.93 -9.49
C MET A 367 10.30 -10.07 -9.60
N LEU A 368 11.23 -10.00 -10.56
CA LEU A 368 12.32 -10.95 -10.67
C LEU A 368 13.23 -10.93 -9.43
N LEU A 369 13.61 -9.74 -8.95
CA LEU A 369 14.38 -9.58 -7.73
C LEU A 369 13.60 -10.05 -6.49
N ALA A 370 12.28 -9.90 -6.47
CA ALA A 370 11.42 -10.43 -5.41
C ALA A 370 11.43 -11.98 -5.40
N ILE A 371 11.50 -12.64 -6.55
CA ILE A 371 11.69 -14.09 -6.64
C ILE A 371 13.02 -14.50 -6.01
N VAL A 372 14.11 -13.78 -6.30
CA VAL A 372 15.43 -14.02 -5.70
C VAL A 372 15.39 -13.81 -4.18
N ALA A 373 14.77 -12.73 -3.71
CA ALA A 373 14.60 -12.45 -2.29
C ALA A 373 13.77 -13.53 -1.58
N HIS A 374 12.72 -14.04 -2.23
CA HIS A 374 11.94 -15.18 -1.71
C HIS A 374 12.78 -16.45 -1.57
N TRP A 375 13.58 -16.77 -2.57
CA TRP A 375 14.50 -17.90 -2.50
C TRP A 375 15.51 -17.74 -1.37
N ALA A 376 16.16 -16.58 -1.24
CA ALA A 376 17.12 -16.28 -0.18
C ALA A 376 16.49 -16.34 1.22
N PHE A 377 15.25 -15.85 1.39
CA PHE A 377 14.49 -16.00 2.63
C PHE A 377 14.36 -17.48 3.03
N ARG A 378 13.97 -18.34 2.09
CA ARG A 378 13.81 -19.78 2.37
C ARG A 378 15.10 -20.45 2.85
N GLN A 379 16.24 -20.10 2.22
CA GLN A 379 17.54 -20.66 2.60
C GLN A 379 17.95 -20.22 4.03
N THR A 380 17.78 -18.93 4.33
CA THR A 380 18.20 -18.37 5.62
C THR A 380 17.26 -18.75 6.77
N ALA A 381 15.95 -18.83 6.53
CA ALA A 381 14.97 -19.25 7.54
C ALA A 381 15.15 -20.74 7.92
N SER A 382 15.43 -21.62 6.95
CA SER A 382 15.69 -23.05 7.23
C SER A 382 16.95 -23.28 8.06
N THR A 383 18.00 -22.50 7.82
CA THR A 383 19.27 -22.62 8.58
C THR A 383 19.09 -22.25 10.06
N GLN A 384 18.24 -21.27 10.37
CA GLN A 384 17.98 -20.89 11.77
C GLN A 384 17.17 -21.93 12.54
N GLN A 385 16.23 -22.62 11.91
CA GLN A 385 15.47 -23.71 12.55
C GLN A 385 16.39 -24.90 12.93
N VAL A 386 17.38 -25.19 12.10
CA VAL A 386 18.34 -26.26 12.36
C VAL A 386 19.32 -25.91 13.50
N THR A 387 19.80 -24.65 13.55
CA THR A 387 20.70 -24.19 14.63
C THR A 387 19.98 -24.06 15.97
N GLY A 388 18.74 -23.57 16.01
CA GLY A 388 17.93 -23.50 17.23
C GLY A 388 17.58 -24.88 17.83
N SER A 389 17.36 -25.88 16.99
CA SER A 389 17.08 -27.26 17.46
C SER A 389 18.31 -27.97 18.02
N ARG A 390 19.53 -27.58 17.63
CA ARG A 390 20.80 -28.15 18.16
C ARG A 390 21.20 -27.56 19.52
N SER A 391 20.93 -26.26 19.75
CA SER A 391 21.21 -25.61 21.04
C SER A 391 20.26 -26.05 22.17
N GLY A 392 19.04 -26.48 21.84
CA GLY A 392 18.07 -27.01 22.82
C GLY A 392 18.23 -28.47 23.21
N ARG A 393 19.16 -29.22 22.58
CA ARG A 393 19.47 -30.63 22.92
C ARG A 393 20.77 -30.80 23.72
N GLY A 394 21.42 -29.71 24.11
CA GLY A 394 22.71 -29.70 24.80
C GLY A 394 22.67 -29.27 26.27
N ASN A 395 21.48 -29.22 26.90
CA ASN A 395 21.35 -29.00 28.37
C ASN A 395 20.58 -30.12 29.04
#